data_e0e4504be2bd9a3bddc4e20088195b92
#
_entry.id   e0e4504be2bd9a3bddc4e20088195b92
#
_cell.length_a   1.000
_cell.length_b   1.000
_cell.length_c   1.000
_cell.angle_alpha   90.00
_cell.angle_beta   90.00
_cell.angle_gamma   90.00
#
_symmetry.space_group_name_H-M   'P 1'
#
loop_
_entity.id
_entity.type
_entity.pdbx_description
1 polymer ?
#
loop_
_entity_poly.entity_id
_entity_poly.type
_entity_poly.pdbx_seq_one_letter_code
_entity_poly.pdbx_strand_id
1 'polypeptide(L)'
;MLVKTYCAAVMGLEAITVTIEVSMTQGVMFHLTGLADTAVKESHDRIRSALANIGYRFPVADITINMAPADVKKEGSSYDLPLAIGILAANGKIADGQLSDYMIVGEVGLDGSLQPIRGALPIAIKARADKFKGLIVPRQNVREAAVVNNLQVYGMDSLVDVINFFNGSLDYQPTIIDTRKEFFEHQYHFDYDFADVKGQESVKRALEVAAAGGHNLIMIGPPGSGKSMMAKRLPSILPPLSLAESLETTQIHSVAGKLGKDMSLIFQRPFRAPHHTISQVGLAGGSNKAMPGEVSLAHNGVLFLDELTEFNRATLEILRQPLEDRKITITRALYTVEYPCSLMLVASMNPCPCGYYGDPLHTCTCTPGQISRYLSKISGPLLDRIDIHCEIQAVPFSELSKMQPGEPSEQIRERVIAARKRQEERFKPYKGIHCNAMMTERMLHEFAEPDTASLDMLRMAMERLKLSARAYSRILKVARTIADLAGSEKVESVHIAEAIGYRNLDRGDWAERGC
;
A
#
# COMPACT_ATOMS: atom_id res chain seq x y z
N MET A 1 16.21 21.20 38.13
CA MET A 1 16.31 19.74 37.85
C MET A 1 16.25 19.55 36.35
N LEU A 2 17.09 18.68 35.75
CA LEU A 2 17.05 18.34 34.32
C LEU A 2 16.57 16.90 34.17
N VAL A 3 15.50 16.71 33.42
CA VAL A 3 14.93 15.38 33.13
C VAL A 3 14.90 15.15 31.64
N LYS A 4 15.09 13.88 31.21
CA LYS A 4 15.01 13.47 29.81
C LYS A 4 13.89 12.45 29.61
N THR A 5 13.07 12.67 28.60
CA THR A 5 12.14 11.69 28.06
C THR A 5 12.42 11.44 26.57
N TYR A 6 12.00 10.31 26.05
CA TYR A 6 12.29 9.91 24.69
C TYR A 6 11.01 9.64 23.92
N CYS A 7 10.95 10.14 22.71
CA CYS A 7 9.87 9.90 21.75
C CYS A 7 10.44 9.74 20.34
N ALA A 8 9.59 9.75 19.32
CA ALA A 8 10.06 9.66 17.94
C ALA A 8 9.31 10.60 17.00
N ALA A 9 10.02 11.09 15.97
CA ALA A 9 9.47 11.76 14.80
C ALA A 9 9.40 10.78 13.63
N VAL A 10 8.24 10.66 12.98
CA VAL A 10 8.07 9.81 11.79
C VAL A 10 8.36 10.61 10.54
N MET A 11 9.29 10.11 9.71
CA MET A 11 9.66 10.69 8.42
C MET A 11 9.59 9.61 7.34
N GLY A 12 8.60 9.71 6.45
CA GLY A 12 8.34 8.63 5.49
C GLY A 12 7.97 7.34 6.21
N LEU A 13 8.70 6.26 5.99
CA LEU A 13 8.50 4.96 6.65
C LEU A 13 9.42 4.77 7.87
N GLU A 14 10.31 5.70 8.14
CA GLU A 14 11.27 5.61 9.23
C GLU A 14 10.86 6.51 10.41
N ALA A 15 11.36 6.17 11.58
CA ALA A 15 11.24 7.01 12.76
C ALA A 15 12.63 7.43 13.26
N ILE A 16 12.73 8.65 13.75
CA ILE A 16 13.94 9.24 14.32
C ILE A 16 13.68 9.50 15.79
N THR A 17 14.55 9.02 16.66
CA THR A 17 14.43 9.24 18.09
C THR A 17 14.60 10.71 18.42
N VAL A 18 13.66 11.24 19.21
CA VAL A 18 13.67 12.61 19.70
C VAL A 18 13.85 12.56 21.23
N THR A 19 14.90 13.23 21.70
CA THR A 19 15.14 13.44 23.13
C THR A 19 14.49 14.75 23.55
N ILE A 20 13.63 14.68 24.55
CA ILE A 20 12.99 15.84 25.18
C ILE A 20 13.67 16.09 26.51
N GLU A 21 14.36 17.22 26.61
CA GLU A 21 15.05 17.67 27.81
C GLU A 21 14.22 18.75 28.48
N VAL A 22 13.77 18.49 29.72
CA VAL A 22 12.96 19.43 30.51
C VAL A 22 13.79 19.95 31.66
N SER A 23 14.02 21.26 31.70
CA SER A 23 14.70 21.96 32.81
C SER A 23 13.72 22.88 33.51
N MET A 24 13.71 22.85 34.83
CA MET A 24 12.90 23.75 35.66
C MET A 24 13.77 24.57 36.60
N THR A 25 13.50 25.90 36.62
CA THR A 25 14.11 26.89 37.51
C THR A 25 13.04 27.80 38.09
N GLN A 26 13.43 28.73 38.99
CA GLN A 26 12.49 29.72 39.55
C GLN A 26 12.04 30.69 38.46
N GLY A 27 10.70 30.90 38.34
CA GLY A 27 10.11 31.80 37.36
C GLY A 27 8.68 31.40 36.97
N VAL A 28 8.19 31.90 35.84
CA VAL A 28 6.84 31.66 35.31
C VAL A 28 6.79 31.51 33.80
N MET A 29 7.96 31.43 33.17
CA MET A 29 8.08 31.39 31.69
C MET A 29 8.04 29.96 31.16
N PHE A 30 7.55 29.80 29.93
CA PHE A 30 7.58 28.53 29.20
C PHE A 30 8.29 28.69 27.87
N HIS A 31 9.39 28.01 27.71
CA HIS A 31 10.24 28.05 26.51
C HIS A 31 10.31 26.68 25.87
N LEU A 32 10.00 26.59 24.56
CA LEU A 32 10.09 25.37 23.77
C LEU A 32 11.00 25.59 22.57
N THR A 33 12.07 24.80 22.44
CA THR A 33 13.07 24.86 21.38
C THR A 33 13.18 23.54 20.62
N GLY A 34 13.77 23.54 19.41
CA GLY A 34 14.04 22.31 18.64
C GLY A 34 13.12 22.11 17.44
N LEU A 35 12.83 23.16 16.65
CA LEU A 35 12.01 23.11 15.43
C LEU A 35 10.61 22.51 15.63
N ALA A 36 9.95 22.88 16.73
CA ALA A 36 8.57 22.52 17.00
C ALA A 36 7.60 23.28 16.08
N ASP A 37 6.63 22.58 15.48
CA ASP A 37 5.55 23.21 14.72
C ASP A 37 4.52 23.88 15.65
N THR A 38 3.47 24.48 15.05
CA THR A 38 2.41 25.14 15.82
C THR A 38 1.69 24.16 16.73
N ALA A 39 1.40 22.93 16.28
CA ALA A 39 0.69 21.92 17.07
C ALA A 39 1.49 21.47 18.30
N VAL A 40 2.82 21.36 18.18
CA VAL A 40 3.72 21.07 19.31
C VAL A 40 3.79 22.28 20.25
N LYS A 41 3.77 23.51 19.77
CA LYS A 41 3.75 24.71 20.62
C LYS A 41 2.46 24.83 21.42
N GLU A 42 1.33 24.45 20.82
CA GLU A 42 0.01 24.41 21.48
C GLU A 42 -0.10 23.29 22.53
N SER A 43 0.85 22.36 22.61
CA SER A 43 0.87 21.31 23.63
C SER A 43 0.87 21.86 25.06
N HIS A 44 1.49 23.02 25.28
CA HIS A 44 1.46 23.70 26.59
C HIS A 44 0.04 23.86 27.13
N ASP A 45 -0.88 24.37 26.31
CA ASP A 45 -2.25 24.65 26.73
C ASP A 45 -3.07 23.36 26.91
N ARG A 46 -2.83 22.36 26.00
CA ARG A 46 -3.46 21.04 26.16
C ARG A 46 -3.01 20.33 27.42
N ILE A 47 -1.69 20.26 27.65
CA ILE A 47 -1.12 19.61 28.84
C ILE A 47 -1.58 20.31 30.12
N ARG A 48 -1.58 21.66 30.15
CA ARG A 48 -2.04 22.42 31.30
C ARG A 48 -3.50 22.12 31.67
N SER A 49 -4.37 22.07 30.65
CA SER A 49 -5.78 21.75 30.82
C SER A 49 -5.99 20.31 31.27
N ALA A 50 -5.30 19.36 30.63
CA ALA A 50 -5.36 17.94 30.97
C ALA A 50 -4.92 17.70 32.43
N LEU A 51 -3.79 18.28 32.86
CA LEU A 51 -3.30 18.15 34.22
C LEU A 51 -4.31 18.70 35.25
N ALA A 52 -4.90 19.86 34.96
CA ALA A 52 -5.91 20.44 35.85
C ALA A 52 -7.14 19.52 36.02
N ASN A 53 -7.61 18.92 34.93
CA ASN A 53 -8.78 18.04 34.91
C ASN A 53 -8.54 16.70 35.64
N ILE A 54 -7.29 16.19 35.66
CA ILE A 54 -6.94 14.97 36.41
C ILE A 54 -6.45 15.24 37.82
N GLY A 55 -6.59 16.49 38.32
CA GLY A 55 -6.26 16.88 39.71
C GLY A 55 -4.79 17.21 39.97
N TYR A 56 -3.97 17.37 38.91
CA TYR A 56 -2.59 17.84 39.02
C TYR A 56 -2.51 19.34 38.69
N ARG A 57 -1.70 20.07 39.44
CA ARG A 57 -1.42 21.48 39.15
C ARG A 57 -0.23 21.60 38.19
N PHE A 58 -0.39 22.38 37.14
CA PHE A 58 0.73 22.77 36.28
C PHE A 58 1.76 23.56 37.12
N PRO A 59 3.07 23.23 37.07
CA PRO A 59 4.06 23.88 37.91
C PRO A 59 4.21 25.36 37.60
N VAL A 60 4.32 26.17 38.64
CA VAL A 60 4.68 27.59 38.55
C VAL A 60 6.19 27.68 38.61
N ALA A 61 6.85 27.62 37.46
CA ALA A 61 8.30 27.61 37.32
C ALA A 61 8.69 28.14 35.93
N ASP A 62 9.95 28.53 35.77
CA ASP A 62 10.54 28.69 34.44
C ASP A 62 10.84 27.30 33.86
N ILE A 63 10.08 26.93 32.85
CA ILE A 63 10.18 25.64 32.17
C ILE A 63 10.84 25.84 30.81
N THR A 64 12.03 25.29 30.64
CA THR A 64 12.72 25.26 29.34
C THR A 64 12.75 23.84 28.82
N ILE A 65 12.18 23.64 27.63
CA ILE A 65 12.13 22.35 26.95
C ILE A 65 12.96 22.43 25.66
N ASN A 66 13.87 21.49 25.49
CA ASN A 66 14.64 21.31 24.27
C ASN A 66 14.32 19.96 23.62
N MET A 67 13.97 19.96 22.33
CA MET A 67 13.66 18.76 21.56
C MET A 67 14.78 18.49 20.56
N ALA A 68 15.68 17.58 20.90
CA ALA A 68 16.81 17.20 20.06
C ALA A 68 16.50 15.94 19.19
N PRO A 69 17.06 15.84 17.96
CA PRO A 69 17.98 16.78 17.28
C PRO A 69 17.25 18.01 16.70
N ALA A 70 17.95 19.13 16.62
CA ALA A 70 17.35 20.42 16.21
C ALA A 70 17.09 20.53 14.68
N ASP A 71 17.71 19.70 13.87
CA ASP A 71 17.54 19.64 12.41
C ASP A 71 16.29 18.86 11.96
N VAL A 72 15.70 18.06 12.86
CA VAL A 72 14.47 17.33 12.60
C VAL A 72 13.27 18.16 13.05
N LYS A 73 12.34 18.42 12.13
CA LYS A 73 11.09 19.10 12.44
C LYS A 73 10.16 18.19 13.24
N LYS A 74 9.63 18.67 14.36
CA LYS A 74 8.66 17.97 15.19
C LYS A 74 7.27 18.47 14.85
N GLU A 75 6.44 17.57 14.31
CA GLU A 75 5.10 17.91 13.82
C GLU A 75 4.00 17.08 14.49
N GLY A 76 2.91 17.77 14.85
CA GLY A 76 1.71 17.15 15.39
C GLY A 76 1.72 16.99 16.90
N SER A 77 0.70 16.31 17.42
CA SER A 77 0.34 16.23 18.84
C SER A 77 0.91 14.99 19.56
N SER A 78 1.62 14.10 18.86
CA SER A 78 2.17 12.86 19.45
C SER A 78 3.22 13.08 20.55
N TYR A 79 3.68 14.32 20.69
CA TYR A 79 4.66 14.74 21.69
C TYR A 79 4.02 15.20 23.02
N ASP A 80 2.68 15.36 23.08
CA ASP A 80 2.00 15.85 24.27
C ASP A 80 2.29 14.97 25.50
N LEU A 81 2.19 13.64 25.33
CA LEU A 81 2.42 12.70 26.41
C LEU A 81 3.85 12.74 26.96
N PRO A 82 4.93 12.60 26.14
CA PRO A 82 6.29 12.68 26.66
C PRO A 82 6.65 14.05 27.23
N LEU A 83 6.07 15.14 26.72
CA LEU A 83 6.19 16.48 27.32
C LEU A 83 5.54 16.56 28.70
N ALA A 84 4.31 16.06 28.85
CA ALA A 84 3.59 16.03 30.12
C ALA A 84 4.34 15.21 31.19
N ILE A 85 4.83 14.03 30.80
CA ILE A 85 5.60 13.16 31.73
C ILE A 85 6.93 13.82 32.10
N GLY A 86 7.64 14.46 31.16
CA GLY A 86 8.87 15.19 31.43
C GLY A 86 8.67 16.36 32.42
N ILE A 87 7.57 17.13 32.23
CA ILE A 87 7.20 18.24 33.15
C ILE A 87 6.86 17.71 34.55
N LEU A 88 6.08 16.64 34.64
CA LEU A 88 5.72 16.04 35.92
C LEU A 88 6.92 15.45 36.68
N ALA A 89 7.84 14.81 35.96
CA ALA A 89 9.06 14.25 36.51
C ALA A 89 10.02 15.38 36.99
N ALA A 90 10.19 16.44 36.21
CA ALA A 90 10.99 17.60 36.61
C ALA A 90 10.39 18.33 37.83
N ASN A 91 9.07 18.21 38.03
CA ASN A 91 8.36 18.71 39.22
C ASN A 91 8.32 17.71 40.40
N GLY A 92 9.01 16.56 40.30
CA GLY A 92 9.07 15.54 41.34
C GLY A 92 7.76 14.78 41.59
N LYS A 93 6.83 14.77 40.62
CA LYS A 93 5.55 14.04 40.70
C LYS A 93 5.62 12.64 40.12
N ILE A 94 6.67 12.35 39.38
CA ILE A 94 6.97 11.05 38.77
C ILE A 94 8.42 10.70 39.08
N ALA A 95 8.68 9.42 39.36
CA ALA A 95 10.04 8.91 39.54
C ALA A 95 10.77 8.90 38.19
N ASP A 96 11.94 9.52 38.12
CA ASP A 96 12.70 9.69 36.89
C ASP A 96 13.62 8.50 36.55
N GLY A 97 13.85 7.59 37.49
CA GLY A 97 14.85 6.52 37.39
C GLY A 97 14.65 5.53 36.25
N GLN A 98 13.44 5.40 35.71
CA GLN A 98 13.12 4.47 34.60
C GLN A 98 12.74 5.18 33.29
N LEU A 99 12.68 6.51 33.26
CA LEU A 99 12.25 7.25 32.06
C LEU A 99 13.14 7.01 30.85
N SER A 100 14.44 6.77 31.07
CA SER A 100 15.41 6.48 30.00
C SER A 100 15.22 5.11 29.34
N ASP A 101 14.50 4.20 29.97
CA ASP A 101 14.29 2.84 29.49
C ASP A 101 13.12 2.76 28.50
N TYR A 102 12.26 3.77 28.46
CA TYR A 102 11.03 3.77 27.70
C TYR A 102 10.97 4.89 26.68
N MET A 103 10.55 4.54 25.46
CA MET A 103 10.08 5.52 24.49
C MET A 103 8.58 5.78 24.75
N ILE A 104 8.16 7.04 24.70
CA ILE A 104 6.81 7.47 25.08
C ILE A 104 6.23 8.28 23.93
N VAL A 105 5.03 7.92 23.45
CA VAL A 105 4.34 8.66 22.39
C VAL A 105 2.83 8.66 22.65
N GLY A 106 2.16 9.78 22.38
CA GLY A 106 0.72 9.90 22.52
C GLY A 106 0.26 11.35 22.47
N GLU A 107 -0.93 11.56 21.94
CA GLU A 107 -1.64 12.83 22.04
C GLU A 107 -2.51 12.83 23.30
N VAL A 108 -2.55 13.94 24.02
CA VAL A 108 -3.29 14.06 25.28
C VAL A 108 -4.55 14.90 25.05
N GLY A 109 -5.71 14.29 25.31
CA GLY A 109 -6.99 14.99 25.37
C GLY A 109 -7.09 15.94 26.57
N LEU A 110 -7.96 16.94 26.49
CA LEU A 110 -8.16 17.91 27.59
C LEU A 110 -8.65 17.25 28.91
N ASP A 111 -9.27 16.10 28.82
CA ASP A 111 -9.73 15.25 29.92
C ASP A 111 -8.64 14.32 30.46
N GLY A 112 -7.44 14.34 29.87
CA GLY A 112 -6.33 13.44 30.20
C GLY A 112 -6.37 12.09 29.48
N SER A 113 -7.35 11.81 28.60
CA SER A 113 -7.40 10.61 27.77
C SER A 113 -6.29 10.62 26.73
N LEU A 114 -5.80 9.44 26.32
CA LEU A 114 -4.82 9.32 25.24
C LEU A 114 -5.50 9.05 23.92
N GLN A 115 -5.17 9.88 22.92
CA GLN A 115 -5.69 9.77 21.56
C GLN A 115 -4.71 9.03 20.66
N PRO A 116 -5.21 8.30 19.64
CA PRO A 116 -4.38 7.50 18.74
C PRO A 116 -3.42 8.36 17.91
N ILE A 117 -2.25 7.80 17.66
CA ILE A 117 -1.21 8.41 16.83
C ILE A 117 -1.08 7.68 15.49
N ARG A 118 -0.38 8.30 14.56
CA ARG A 118 0.01 7.67 13.28
C ARG A 118 1.45 7.18 13.37
N GLY A 119 1.74 6.07 12.68
CA GLY A 119 3.11 5.57 12.57
C GLY A 119 3.61 4.87 13.84
N ALA A 120 2.74 4.23 14.63
CA ALA A 120 3.17 3.51 15.83
C ALA A 120 4.09 2.32 15.49
N LEU A 121 3.90 1.65 14.35
CA LEU A 121 4.79 0.56 13.92
C LEU A 121 6.22 1.03 13.61
N PRO A 122 6.48 2.03 12.76
CA PRO A 122 7.85 2.55 12.58
C PRO A 122 8.47 3.07 13.88
N ILE A 123 7.68 3.67 14.78
CA ILE A 123 8.15 4.09 16.10
C ILE A 123 8.59 2.87 16.94
N ALA A 124 7.82 1.79 16.97
CA ALA A 124 8.16 0.56 17.67
C ALA A 124 9.43 -0.11 17.09
N ILE A 125 9.56 -0.13 15.75
CA ILE A 125 10.78 -0.63 15.09
C ILE A 125 12.00 0.18 15.54
N LYS A 126 11.89 1.51 15.59
CA LYS A 126 12.96 2.39 16.04
C LYS A 126 13.30 2.21 17.51
N ALA A 127 12.29 2.12 18.38
CA ALA A 127 12.46 1.88 19.81
C ALA A 127 13.26 0.59 20.08
N ARG A 128 12.94 -0.50 19.35
CA ARG A 128 13.72 -1.74 19.41
C ARG A 128 15.16 -1.57 18.91
N ALA A 129 15.34 -0.87 17.79
CA ALA A 129 16.67 -0.66 17.20
C ALA A 129 17.59 0.13 18.14
N ASP A 130 17.03 1.12 18.85
CA ASP A 130 17.75 1.93 19.83
C ASP A 130 17.83 1.26 21.23
N LYS A 131 17.36 0.00 21.34
CA LYS A 131 17.45 -0.83 22.56
C LYS A 131 16.68 -0.31 23.75
N PHE A 132 15.58 0.42 23.55
CA PHE A 132 14.66 0.73 24.64
C PHE A 132 14.07 -0.57 25.21
N LYS A 133 13.85 -0.60 26.51
CA LYS A 133 13.19 -1.71 27.19
C LYS A 133 11.73 -1.84 26.77
N GLY A 134 11.05 -0.69 26.60
CA GLY A 134 9.67 -0.68 26.19
C GLY A 134 9.23 0.59 25.49
N LEU A 135 8.00 0.50 24.99
CA LEU A 135 7.29 1.58 24.30
C LEU A 135 5.92 1.79 24.95
N ILE A 136 5.62 3.04 25.32
CA ILE A 136 4.32 3.45 25.84
C ILE A 136 3.56 4.16 24.73
N VAL A 137 2.37 3.64 24.40
CA VAL A 137 1.50 4.13 23.31
C VAL A 137 0.04 4.21 23.79
N PRO A 138 -0.82 5.00 23.12
CA PRO A 138 -2.26 4.91 23.33
C PRO A 138 -2.79 3.49 23.08
N ARG A 139 -3.80 3.07 23.87
CA ARG A 139 -4.40 1.72 23.79
C ARG A 139 -4.74 1.30 22.36
N GLN A 140 -5.23 2.21 21.56
CA GLN A 140 -5.66 1.97 20.19
C GLN A 140 -4.50 1.63 19.24
N ASN A 141 -3.25 1.99 19.59
CA ASN A 141 -2.05 1.68 18.79
C ASN A 141 -1.27 0.47 19.31
N VAL A 142 -1.68 -0.12 20.43
CA VAL A 142 -0.89 -1.15 21.10
C VAL A 142 -0.69 -2.40 20.23
N ARG A 143 -1.74 -2.84 19.53
CA ARG A 143 -1.66 -4.04 18.67
C ARG A 143 -0.70 -3.86 17.51
N GLU A 144 -0.76 -2.68 16.87
CA GLU A 144 0.15 -2.29 15.78
C GLU A 144 1.61 -2.26 16.23
N ALA A 145 1.89 -1.69 17.39
CA ALA A 145 3.25 -1.59 17.93
C ALA A 145 3.78 -2.94 18.47
N ALA A 146 2.91 -3.76 19.07
CA ALA A 146 3.27 -5.05 19.68
C ALA A 146 3.64 -6.16 18.67
N VAL A 147 3.47 -5.91 17.37
CA VAL A 147 4.02 -6.75 16.29
C VAL A 147 5.55 -6.87 16.37
N VAL A 148 6.21 -5.86 16.93
CA VAL A 148 7.67 -5.78 17.00
C VAL A 148 8.18 -6.66 18.16
N ASN A 149 8.77 -7.80 17.81
CA ASN A 149 9.36 -8.72 18.78
C ASN A 149 10.51 -8.08 19.58
N ASN A 150 10.74 -8.56 20.79
CA ASN A 150 11.79 -8.09 21.72
C ASN A 150 11.65 -6.61 22.13
N LEU A 151 10.43 -6.10 22.20
CA LEU A 151 10.09 -4.81 22.75
C LEU A 151 8.83 -4.96 23.63
N GLN A 152 8.87 -4.46 24.87
CA GLN A 152 7.69 -4.46 25.73
C GLN A 152 6.79 -3.29 25.36
N VAL A 153 5.58 -3.55 24.88
CA VAL A 153 4.64 -2.50 24.45
C VAL A 153 3.49 -2.37 25.46
N TYR A 154 3.32 -1.17 25.99
CA TYR A 154 2.29 -0.86 26.96
C TYR A 154 1.25 0.07 26.35
N GLY A 155 0.01 -0.41 26.25
CA GLY A 155 -1.14 0.39 25.81
C GLY A 155 -1.81 1.09 26.99
N MET A 156 -1.85 2.41 26.97
CA MET A 156 -2.43 3.24 28.02
C MET A 156 -3.66 3.97 27.52
N ASP A 157 -4.65 4.14 28.40
CA ASP A 157 -5.91 4.84 28.07
C ASP A 157 -5.85 6.32 28.47
N SER A 158 -5.05 6.63 29.49
CA SER A 158 -5.00 7.99 30.06
C SER A 158 -3.58 8.39 30.53
N LEU A 159 -3.38 9.69 30.71
CA LEU A 159 -2.18 10.26 31.34
C LEU A 159 -1.99 9.74 32.75
N VAL A 160 -3.10 9.47 33.50
CA VAL A 160 -3.06 8.90 34.84
C VAL A 160 -2.46 7.51 34.85
N ASP A 161 -2.77 6.67 33.85
CA ASP A 161 -2.19 5.33 33.73
C ASP A 161 -0.66 5.41 33.57
N VAL A 162 -0.18 6.35 32.77
CA VAL A 162 1.27 6.52 32.54
C VAL A 162 1.97 7.03 33.80
N ILE A 163 1.32 7.94 34.56
CA ILE A 163 1.82 8.40 35.86
C ILE A 163 1.91 7.23 36.85
N ASN A 164 0.88 6.42 36.96
CA ASN A 164 0.83 5.25 37.83
C ASN A 164 1.87 4.19 37.44
N PHE A 165 2.10 4.00 36.12
CA PHE A 165 3.12 3.11 35.61
C PHE A 165 4.52 3.49 36.15
N PHE A 166 4.93 4.76 36.00
CA PHE A 166 6.25 5.20 36.43
C PHE A 166 6.40 5.29 37.94
N ASN A 167 5.32 5.53 38.68
CA ASN A 167 5.32 5.55 40.12
C ASN A 167 5.20 4.13 40.74
N GLY A 168 5.05 3.09 39.91
CA GLY A 168 4.88 1.72 40.43
C GLY A 168 3.60 1.49 41.23
N SER A 169 2.57 2.34 41.01
CA SER A 169 1.32 2.27 41.77
C SER A 169 0.40 1.14 41.31
N LEU A 170 0.55 0.67 40.04
CA LEU A 170 -0.20 -0.42 39.46
C LEU A 170 0.73 -1.29 38.61
N ASP A 171 0.45 -2.60 38.55
CA ASP A 171 1.18 -3.55 37.73
C ASP A 171 0.57 -3.60 36.33
N TYR A 172 1.24 -2.93 35.36
CA TYR A 172 0.86 -2.94 33.96
C TYR A 172 1.62 -4.04 33.22
N GLN A 173 0.89 -4.91 32.55
CA GLN A 173 1.50 -5.99 31.74
C GLN A 173 1.72 -5.53 30.29
N PRO A 174 2.86 -5.86 29.68
CA PRO A 174 3.07 -5.59 28.26
C PRO A 174 2.13 -6.42 27.39
N THR A 175 1.67 -5.84 26.31
CA THR A 175 0.86 -6.57 25.32
C THR A 175 1.74 -7.49 24.50
N ILE A 176 1.40 -8.78 24.49
CA ILE A 176 2.10 -9.81 23.72
C ILE A 176 1.18 -10.29 22.61
N ILE A 177 1.68 -10.27 21.38
CA ILE A 177 0.99 -10.78 20.18
C ILE A 177 1.84 -11.90 19.56
N ASP A 178 1.23 -13.05 19.34
CA ASP A 178 1.84 -14.07 18.48
C ASP A 178 1.60 -13.69 17.01
N THR A 179 2.46 -12.82 16.51
CA THR A 179 2.40 -12.28 15.16
C THR A 179 2.35 -13.35 14.08
N ARG A 180 3.06 -14.48 14.27
CA ARG A 180 3.07 -15.58 13.29
C ARG A 180 1.73 -16.30 13.27
N LYS A 181 1.21 -16.65 14.44
CA LYS A 181 -0.07 -17.35 14.56
C LYS A 181 -1.19 -16.52 13.95
N GLU A 182 -1.31 -15.26 14.36
CA GLU A 182 -2.33 -14.32 13.85
C GLU A 182 -2.21 -14.12 12.32
N PHE A 183 -0.98 -14.03 11.80
CA PHE A 183 -0.72 -13.88 10.38
C PHE A 183 -1.24 -15.07 9.56
N PHE A 184 -0.94 -16.31 9.97
CA PHE A 184 -1.36 -17.49 9.23
C PHE A 184 -2.86 -17.81 9.37
N GLU A 185 -3.50 -17.45 10.48
CA GLU A 185 -4.93 -17.67 10.69
C GLU A 185 -5.81 -16.78 9.80
N HIS A 186 -5.37 -15.55 9.48
CA HIS A 186 -6.20 -14.57 8.75
C HIS A 186 -5.84 -14.43 7.26
N GLN A 187 -4.83 -15.12 6.78
CA GLN A 187 -4.26 -14.95 5.44
C GLN A 187 -5.21 -15.32 4.29
N TYR A 188 -6.13 -16.26 4.51
CA TYR A 188 -7.03 -16.82 3.49
C TYR A 188 -8.52 -16.51 3.71
N HIS A 189 -8.84 -15.48 4.45
CA HIS A 189 -10.23 -15.11 4.72
C HIS A 189 -10.67 -13.99 3.76
N PHE A 190 -11.35 -14.33 2.66
CA PHE A 190 -11.78 -13.38 1.63
C PHE A 190 -13.29 -13.23 1.59
N ASP A 191 -13.78 -12.00 1.39
CA ASP A 191 -15.22 -11.68 1.29
C ASP A 191 -15.82 -12.09 -0.07
N TYR A 192 -14.98 -12.30 -1.10
CA TYR A 192 -15.40 -12.58 -2.47
C TYR A 192 -14.72 -13.83 -3.01
N ASP A 193 -15.45 -14.61 -3.83
CA ASP A 193 -14.95 -15.82 -4.47
C ASP A 193 -15.21 -15.80 -5.98
N PHE A 194 -14.29 -16.38 -6.77
CA PHE A 194 -14.47 -16.52 -8.22
C PHE A 194 -15.57 -17.52 -8.58
N ALA A 195 -15.98 -18.41 -7.68
CA ALA A 195 -17.14 -19.28 -7.86
C ALA A 195 -18.44 -18.51 -8.15
N ASP A 196 -18.55 -17.27 -7.66
CA ASP A 196 -19.70 -16.40 -7.94
C ASP A 196 -19.73 -15.89 -9.40
N VAL A 197 -18.60 -15.97 -10.12
CA VAL A 197 -18.48 -15.49 -11.50
C VAL A 197 -18.87 -16.60 -12.45
N LYS A 198 -20.05 -16.46 -13.08
CA LYS A 198 -20.55 -17.41 -14.07
C LYS A 198 -20.02 -17.07 -15.46
N GLY A 199 -19.49 -18.06 -16.16
CA GLY A 199 -18.88 -17.86 -17.48
C GLY A 199 -17.62 -17.00 -17.46
N GLN A 200 -17.37 -16.28 -18.56
CA GLN A 200 -16.21 -15.36 -18.71
C GLN A 200 -14.85 -16.06 -18.57
N GLU A 201 -14.73 -17.28 -19.08
CA GLU A 201 -13.54 -18.13 -18.88
C GLU A 201 -12.25 -17.48 -19.42
N SER A 202 -12.32 -16.75 -20.54
CA SER A 202 -11.18 -16.02 -21.12
C SER A 202 -10.69 -14.90 -20.18
N VAL A 203 -11.61 -14.23 -19.49
CA VAL A 203 -11.28 -13.15 -18.54
C VAL A 203 -10.72 -13.73 -17.24
N LYS A 204 -11.29 -14.81 -16.74
CA LYS A 204 -10.77 -15.54 -15.58
C LYS A 204 -9.35 -16.02 -15.85
N ARG A 205 -9.09 -16.56 -17.05
CA ARG A 205 -7.75 -16.98 -17.49
C ARG A 205 -6.78 -15.80 -17.56
N ALA A 206 -7.18 -14.66 -18.11
CA ALA A 206 -6.36 -13.45 -18.15
C ALA A 206 -6.02 -12.95 -16.72
N LEU A 207 -6.98 -13.00 -15.79
CA LEU A 207 -6.77 -12.64 -14.38
C LEU A 207 -5.86 -13.63 -13.66
N GLU A 208 -5.99 -14.94 -13.93
CA GLU A 208 -5.08 -15.99 -13.42
C GLU A 208 -3.64 -15.74 -13.87
N VAL A 209 -3.43 -15.49 -15.18
CA VAL A 209 -2.10 -15.17 -15.74
C VAL A 209 -1.55 -13.89 -15.12
N ALA A 210 -2.38 -12.84 -15.00
CA ALA A 210 -2.00 -11.59 -14.39
C ALA A 210 -1.59 -11.77 -12.92
N ALA A 211 -2.36 -12.54 -12.13
CA ALA A 211 -2.06 -12.86 -10.74
C ALA A 211 -0.76 -13.67 -10.59
N ALA A 212 -0.56 -14.66 -11.46
CA ALA A 212 0.62 -15.52 -11.42
C ALA A 212 1.91 -14.76 -11.75
N GLY A 213 1.88 -13.86 -12.75
CA GLY A 213 3.06 -13.11 -13.19
C GLY A 213 3.24 -11.73 -12.56
N GLY A 214 2.25 -11.22 -11.83
CA GLY A 214 2.22 -9.84 -11.33
C GLY A 214 2.04 -8.81 -12.46
N HIS A 215 1.31 -9.18 -13.53
CA HIS A 215 1.14 -8.36 -14.72
C HIS A 215 0.05 -7.31 -14.54
N ASN A 216 0.30 -6.12 -15.08
CA ASN A 216 -0.73 -5.09 -15.19
C ASN A 216 -1.77 -5.48 -16.24
N LEU A 217 -3.05 -5.23 -15.96
CA LEU A 217 -4.16 -5.67 -16.79
C LEU A 217 -5.18 -4.56 -17.03
N ILE A 218 -5.74 -4.48 -18.23
CA ILE A 218 -6.91 -3.66 -18.55
C ILE A 218 -8.06 -4.51 -19.09
N MET A 219 -9.24 -4.28 -18.53
CA MET A 219 -10.49 -4.90 -18.93
C MET A 219 -11.34 -3.93 -19.77
N ILE A 220 -11.73 -4.34 -20.96
CA ILE A 220 -12.51 -3.53 -21.88
C ILE A 220 -13.81 -4.23 -22.18
N GLY A 221 -14.94 -3.55 -22.02
CA GLY A 221 -16.24 -4.16 -22.29
C GLY A 221 -17.40 -3.22 -22.01
N PRO A 222 -18.61 -3.59 -22.43
CA PRO A 222 -19.80 -2.77 -22.27
C PRO A 222 -20.15 -2.54 -20.77
N PRO A 223 -20.97 -1.53 -20.47
CA PRO A 223 -21.52 -1.34 -19.13
C PRO A 223 -22.23 -2.60 -18.65
N GLY A 224 -22.09 -2.94 -17.37
CA GLY A 224 -22.74 -4.12 -16.78
C GLY A 224 -22.09 -5.48 -17.11
N SER A 225 -20.96 -5.54 -17.83
CA SER A 225 -20.27 -6.79 -18.15
C SER A 225 -19.50 -7.44 -16.98
N GLY A 226 -19.54 -6.86 -15.79
CA GLY A 226 -18.94 -7.45 -14.58
C GLY A 226 -17.47 -7.07 -14.32
N LYS A 227 -16.89 -6.08 -15.01
CA LYS A 227 -15.48 -5.64 -14.87
C LYS A 227 -15.08 -5.40 -13.41
N SER A 228 -15.80 -4.52 -12.71
CA SER A 228 -15.53 -4.17 -11.32
C SER A 228 -15.78 -5.33 -10.35
N MET A 229 -16.74 -6.22 -10.67
CA MET A 229 -17.00 -7.43 -9.91
C MET A 229 -15.81 -8.40 -9.96
N MET A 230 -15.22 -8.60 -11.13
CA MET A 230 -14.05 -9.47 -11.31
C MET A 230 -12.80 -8.87 -10.66
N ALA A 231 -12.57 -7.56 -10.81
CA ALA A 231 -11.45 -6.88 -10.18
C ALA A 231 -11.46 -7.03 -8.65
N LYS A 232 -12.62 -6.91 -7.99
CA LYS A 232 -12.76 -7.09 -6.54
C LYS A 232 -12.45 -8.50 -6.04
N ARG A 233 -12.54 -9.51 -6.91
CA ARG A 233 -12.22 -10.91 -6.59
C ARG A 233 -10.74 -11.26 -6.78
N LEU A 234 -10.00 -10.41 -7.48
CA LEU A 234 -8.58 -10.66 -7.77
C LEU A 234 -7.72 -10.93 -6.51
N PRO A 235 -7.90 -10.24 -5.38
CA PRO A 235 -7.13 -10.55 -4.17
C PRO A 235 -7.26 -11.99 -3.70
N SER A 236 -8.40 -12.66 -3.95
CA SER A 236 -8.65 -14.05 -3.50
C SER A 236 -7.83 -15.08 -4.26
N ILE A 237 -7.29 -14.75 -5.44
CA ILE A 237 -6.44 -15.64 -6.25
C ILE A 237 -4.95 -15.23 -6.25
N LEU A 238 -4.62 -14.08 -5.68
CA LEU A 238 -3.22 -13.65 -5.56
C LEU A 238 -2.45 -14.57 -4.58
N PRO A 239 -1.13 -14.74 -4.79
CA PRO A 239 -0.29 -15.40 -3.80
C PRO A 239 -0.39 -14.67 -2.45
N PRO A 240 -0.38 -15.38 -1.32
CA PRO A 240 -0.42 -14.76 -0.01
C PRO A 240 0.78 -13.81 0.18
N LEU A 241 0.63 -12.84 1.09
CA LEU A 241 1.77 -12.02 1.52
C LEU A 241 2.78 -12.90 2.27
N SER A 242 4.06 -12.63 2.11
CA SER A 242 5.06 -13.04 3.09
C SER A 242 4.97 -12.16 4.34
N LEU A 243 5.51 -12.62 5.46
CA LEU A 243 5.53 -11.80 6.67
C LEU A 243 6.30 -10.48 6.47
N ALA A 244 7.36 -10.50 5.65
CA ALA A 244 8.14 -9.30 5.32
C ALA A 244 7.30 -8.30 4.49
N GLU A 245 6.60 -8.77 3.44
CA GLU A 245 5.68 -7.93 2.66
C GLU A 245 4.54 -7.38 3.52
N SER A 246 4.00 -8.19 4.45
CA SER A 246 2.97 -7.76 5.39
C SER A 246 3.44 -6.62 6.29
N LEU A 247 4.64 -6.74 6.87
CA LEU A 247 5.24 -5.70 7.71
C LEU A 247 5.48 -4.40 6.94
N GLU A 248 6.06 -4.48 5.74
CA GLU A 248 6.32 -3.31 4.89
C GLU A 248 5.00 -2.61 4.49
N THR A 249 3.99 -3.39 4.09
CA THR A 249 2.67 -2.87 3.74
C THR A 249 2.00 -2.23 4.96
N THR A 250 2.10 -2.86 6.14
CA THR A 250 1.55 -2.34 7.38
C THR A 250 2.21 -1.02 7.79
N GLN A 251 3.53 -0.88 7.60
CA GLN A 251 4.24 0.39 7.85
C GLN A 251 3.65 1.55 7.03
N ILE A 252 3.40 1.33 5.73
CA ILE A 252 2.80 2.36 4.87
C ILE A 252 1.42 2.78 5.38
N HIS A 253 0.59 1.80 5.72
CA HIS A 253 -0.76 2.06 6.22
C HIS A 253 -0.77 2.70 7.62
N SER A 254 0.18 2.33 8.47
CA SER A 254 0.41 2.93 9.78
C SER A 254 0.71 4.43 9.67
N VAL A 255 1.68 4.79 8.84
CA VAL A 255 2.07 6.19 8.57
C VAL A 255 0.89 6.97 7.96
N ALA A 256 0.14 6.36 7.05
CA ALA A 256 -1.06 6.96 6.46
C ALA A 256 -2.21 7.15 7.47
N GLY A 257 -2.17 6.48 8.63
CA GLY A 257 -3.30 6.41 9.56
C GLY A 257 -4.51 5.68 8.98
N LYS A 258 -4.25 4.66 8.14
CA LYS A 258 -5.25 3.85 7.45
C LYS A 258 -5.31 2.41 7.98
N LEU A 259 -4.58 2.09 9.03
CA LEU A 259 -4.69 0.81 9.71
C LEU A 259 -5.98 0.79 10.54
N GLY A 260 -6.72 -0.33 10.51
CA GLY A 260 -7.94 -0.51 11.30
C GLY A 260 -7.65 -0.48 12.81
N LYS A 261 -8.62 -0.07 13.64
CA LYS A 261 -8.43 0.16 15.08
C LYS A 261 -7.87 -1.05 15.85
N ASP A 262 -8.21 -2.26 15.47
CA ASP A 262 -7.79 -3.49 16.17
C ASP A 262 -6.87 -4.38 15.31
N MET A 263 -6.31 -3.82 14.23
CA MET A 263 -5.40 -4.56 13.36
C MET A 263 -3.96 -4.46 13.86
N SER A 264 -3.31 -5.61 13.95
CA SER A 264 -1.87 -5.72 14.22
C SER A 264 -1.06 -5.61 12.93
N LEU A 265 -1.48 -6.33 11.89
CA LEU A 265 -0.85 -6.41 10.57
C LEU A 265 -1.91 -6.37 9.46
N ILE A 266 -1.46 -6.07 8.26
CA ILE A 266 -2.20 -6.33 7.02
C ILE A 266 -1.90 -7.76 6.58
N PHE A 267 -2.90 -8.63 6.64
CA PHE A 267 -2.76 -10.05 6.36
C PHE A 267 -2.96 -10.39 4.88
N GLN A 268 -3.67 -9.56 4.16
CA GLN A 268 -4.04 -9.77 2.76
C GLN A 268 -3.46 -8.66 1.88
N ARG A 269 -3.27 -8.99 0.59
CA ARG A 269 -2.84 -7.98 -0.38
C ARG A 269 -3.87 -6.86 -0.48
N PRO A 270 -3.48 -5.58 -0.29
CA PRO A 270 -4.39 -4.46 -0.36
C PRO A 270 -5.09 -4.37 -1.71
N PHE A 271 -6.38 -4.03 -1.70
CA PHE A 271 -7.14 -3.66 -2.89
C PHE A 271 -7.57 -2.20 -2.76
N ARG A 272 -6.97 -1.32 -3.59
CA ARG A 272 -7.26 0.10 -3.58
C ARG A 272 -7.99 0.49 -4.84
N ALA A 273 -9.14 1.12 -4.70
CA ALA A 273 -10.02 1.52 -5.80
C ALA A 273 -10.44 2.99 -5.65
N PRO A 274 -9.53 3.93 -5.94
CA PRO A 274 -9.86 5.35 -5.87
C PRO A 274 -10.87 5.73 -6.95
N HIS A 275 -11.76 6.67 -6.62
CA HIS A 275 -12.70 7.23 -7.58
C HIS A 275 -11.96 8.08 -8.64
N HIS A 276 -12.48 8.16 -9.87
CA HIS A 276 -11.83 8.89 -10.97
C HIS A 276 -11.64 10.41 -10.72
N THR A 277 -12.36 10.98 -9.75
CA THR A 277 -12.20 12.39 -9.32
C THR A 277 -11.02 12.62 -8.38
N ILE A 278 -10.24 11.58 -8.06
CA ILE A 278 -9.11 11.72 -7.15
C ILE A 278 -8.10 12.75 -7.66
N SER A 279 -7.58 13.58 -6.76
CA SER A 279 -6.53 14.54 -7.08
C SER A 279 -5.16 13.84 -7.28
N GLN A 280 -4.23 14.51 -7.97
CA GLN A 280 -2.86 14.03 -8.11
C GLN A 280 -2.20 13.73 -6.76
N VAL A 281 -2.41 14.60 -5.77
CA VAL A 281 -1.90 14.42 -4.40
C VAL A 281 -2.55 13.22 -3.71
N GLY A 282 -3.83 12.99 -3.93
CA GLY A 282 -4.53 11.83 -3.39
C GLY A 282 -3.98 10.51 -3.97
N LEU A 283 -3.69 10.49 -5.28
CA LEU A 283 -3.17 9.31 -5.95
C LEU A 283 -1.69 9.05 -5.64
N ALA A 284 -0.84 10.04 -5.83
CA ALA A 284 0.62 9.92 -5.64
C ALA A 284 1.06 10.00 -4.18
N GLY A 285 0.32 10.73 -3.39
CA GLY A 285 0.75 11.18 -2.08
C GLY A 285 1.29 12.60 -2.11
N GLY A 286 1.60 13.12 -0.92
CA GLY A 286 2.08 14.49 -0.79
C GLY A 286 1.49 15.18 0.44
N SER A 287 0.89 16.35 0.28
CA SER A 287 0.59 17.30 1.35
C SER A 287 1.87 17.88 1.98
N ASN A 288 1.70 18.74 2.99
CA ASN A 288 2.85 19.33 3.71
C ASN A 288 3.67 18.28 4.48
N LYS A 289 3.06 17.14 4.82
CA LYS A 289 3.69 16.03 5.58
C LYS A 289 4.21 14.91 4.69
N ALA A 290 4.25 15.10 3.35
CA ALA A 290 4.64 14.08 2.36
C ALA A 290 3.99 12.70 2.61
N MET A 291 2.71 12.67 2.94
CA MET A 291 1.95 11.44 3.24
C MET A 291 1.84 10.53 2.02
N PRO A 292 1.83 9.19 2.21
CA PRO A 292 1.64 8.25 1.11
C PRO A 292 0.24 8.39 0.50
N GLY A 293 0.14 8.25 -0.85
CA GLY A 293 -1.11 8.23 -1.59
C GLY A 293 -1.61 6.82 -1.89
N GLU A 294 -2.69 6.72 -2.69
CA GLU A 294 -3.31 5.44 -3.05
C GLU A 294 -2.35 4.48 -3.77
N VAL A 295 -1.38 5.01 -4.54
CA VAL A 295 -0.33 4.22 -5.19
C VAL A 295 0.54 3.50 -4.14
N SER A 296 0.97 4.19 -3.08
CA SER A 296 1.74 3.58 -2.00
C SER A 296 0.88 2.68 -1.12
N LEU A 297 -0.38 3.03 -0.88
CA LEU A 297 -1.33 2.19 -0.13
C LEU A 297 -1.70 0.89 -0.85
N ALA A 298 -1.50 0.83 -2.17
CA ALA A 298 -1.66 -0.38 -2.97
C ALA A 298 -0.39 -1.26 -3.02
N HIS A 299 0.67 -0.88 -2.29
CA HIS A 299 1.92 -1.64 -2.25
C HIS A 299 1.68 -3.12 -1.89
N ASN A 300 2.35 -4.03 -2.59
CA ASN A 300 2.18 -5.48 -2.51
C ASN A 300 0.75 -5.97 -2.79
N GLY A 301 -0.08 -5.15 -3.44
CA GLY A 301 -1.48 -5.42 -3.72
C GLY A 301 -1.93 -4.94 -5.09
N VAL A 302 -3.19 -4.52 -5.18
CA VAL A 302 -3.87 -4.12 -6.41
C VAL A 302 -4.30 -2.67 -6.34
N LEU A 303 -3.95 -1.89 -7.35
CA LEU A 303 -4.56 -0.60 -7.63
C LEU A 303 -5.57 -0.77 -8.75
N PHE A 304 -6.85 -0.68 -8.44
CA PHE A 304 -7.93 -0.77 -9.40
C PHE A 304 -8.42 0.61 -9.82
N LEU A 305 -8.34 0.91 -11.12
CA LEU A 305 -8.86 2.15 -11.71
C LEU A 305 -10.06 1.83 -12.58
N ASP A 306 -11.24 2.01 -12.03
CA ASP A 306 -12.50 1.86 -12.77
C ASP A 306 -12.74 3.08 -13.66
N GLU A 307 -13.33 2.88 -14.85
CA GLU A 307 -13.58 3.96 -15.81
C GLU A 307 -12.31 4.76 -16.14
N LEU A 308 -11.23 4.09 -16.53
CA LEU A 308 -9.90 4.68 -16.73
C LEU A 308 -9.91 5.96 -17.59
N THR A 309 -10.78 6.02 -18.60
CA THR A 309 -10.92 7.18 -19.50
C THR A 309 -11.56 8.40 -18.85
N GLU A 310 -12.15 8.28 -17.67
CA GLU A 310 -12.75 9.40 -16.92
C GLU A 310 -11.77 10.07 -15.96
N PHE A 311 -10.62 9.44 -15.70
CA PHE A 311 -9.56 10.09 -14.92
C PHE A 311 -8.92 11.25 -15.67
N ASN A 312 -8.52 12.27 -14.93
CA ASN A 312 -7.73 13.36 -15.50
C ASN A 312 -6.41 12.81 -16.05
N ARG A 313 -6.06 13.18 -17.30
CA ARG A 313 -4.85 12.73 -17.97
C ARG A 313 -3.58 13.00 -17.14
N ALA A 314 -3.46 14.18 -16.54
CA ALA A 314 -2.33 14.54 -15.69
C ALA A 314 -2.22 13.64 -14.43
N THR A 315 -3.35 13.16 -13.90
CA THR A 315 -3.39 12.22 -12.79
C THR A 315 -2.91 10.83 -13.22
N LEU A 316 -3.29 10.35 -14.42
CA LEU A 316 -2.83 9.08 -14.96
C LEU A 316 -1.33 9.07 -15.29
N GLU A 317 -0.78 10.18 -15.78
CA GLU A 317 0.66 10.27 -16.10
C GLU A 317 1.58 10.05 -14.89
N ILE A 318 1.08 10.32 -13.68
CA ILE A 318 1.83 10.07 -12.44
C ILE A 318 2.14 8.58 -12.24
N LEU A 319 1.30 7.68 -12.75
CA LEU A 319 1.48 6.24 -12.61
C LEU A 319 2.68 5.69 -13.39
N ARG A 320 3.22 6.44 -14.37
CA ARG A 320 4.29 5.96 -15.24
C ARG A 320 5.55 5.56 -14.48
N GLN A 321 5.98 6.41 -13.54
CA GLN A 321 7.15 6.15 -12.72
C GLN A 321 6.92 4.99 -11.74
N PRO A 322 5.86 4.97 -10.92
CA PRO A 322 5.57 3.87 -10.00
C PRO A 322 5.47 2.49 -10.67
N LEU A 323 4.90 2.41 -11.86
CA LEU A 323 4.76 1.15 -12.59
C LEU A 323 6.09 0.62 -13.16
N GLU A 324 7.08 1.49 -13.32
CA GLU A 324 8.41 1.13 -13.82
C GLU A 324 9.41 0.90 -12.68
N ASP A 325 9.53 1.90 -11.79
CA ASP A 325 10.55 1.93 -10.73
C ASP A 325 10.10 1.21 -9.45
N ARG A 326 8.82 0.84 -9.32
CA ARG A 326 8.21 0.23 -8.12
C ARG A 326 8.36 1.08 -6.86
N LYS A 327 8.54 2.38 -7.03
CA LYS A 327 8.68 3.38 -5.97
C LYS A 327 8.14 4.72 -6.43
N ILE A 328 7.76 5.55 -5.47
CA ILE A 328 7.33 6.92 -5.72
C ILE A 328 8.08 7.86 -4.81
N THR A 329 8.64 8.91 -5.40
CA THR A 329 9.41 9.94 -4.68
C THR A 329 8.56 11.19 -4.52
N ILE A 330 8.37 11.61 -3.28
CA ILE A 330 7.64 12.83 -2.93
C ILE A 330 8.65 13.87 -2.43
N THR A 331 8.91 14.88 -3.24
CA THR A 331 9.82 15.98 -2.88
C THR A 331 9.04 17.17 -2.36
N ARG A 332 9.45 17.72 -1.24
CA ARG A 332 8.98 18.96 -0.61
C ARG A 332 10.16 19.85 -0.26
N ALA A 333 9.88 21.12 0.06
CA ALA A 333 10.92 22.11 0.32
C ALA A 333 11.93 21.69 1.43
N LEU A 334 11.48 20.92 2.41
CA LEU A 334 12.30 20.54 3.57
C LEU A 334 12.84 19.11 3.50
N TYR A 335 12.25 18.22 2.71
CA TYR A 335 12.65 16.80 2.66
C TYR A 335 12.11 16.08 1.41
N THR A 336 12.80 15.03 1.04
CA THR A 336 12.38 14.07 0.02
C THR A 336 12.13 12.73 0.67
N VAL A 337 10.96 12.15 0.43
CA VAL A 337 10.55 10.84 0.95
C VAL A 337 10.30 9.91 -0.22
N GLU A 338 10.78 8.69 -0.11
CA GLU A 338 10.53 7.62 -1.07
C GLU A 338 9.62 6.57 -0.43
N TYR A 339 8.55 6.21 -1.13
CA TYR A 339 7.65 5.12 -0.72
C TYR A 339 7.74 3.98 -1.73
N PRO A 340 7.83 2.73 -1.28
CA PRO A 340 7.69 1.57 -2.16
C PRO A 340 6.26 1.49 -2.69
N CYS A 341 6.11 1.05 -3.94
CA CYS A 341 4.83 0.86 -4.60
C CYS A 341 4.86 -0.30 -5.61
N SER A 342 5.33 -1.46 -5.16
CA SER A 342 5.25 -2.70 -5.93
C SER A 342 3.79 -3.14 -6.01
N LEU A 343 3.03 -2.54 -6.92
CA LEU A 343 1.61 -2.80 -7.10
C LEU A 343 1.34 -3.49 -8.45
N MET A 344 0.18 -4.11 -8.55
CA MET A 344 -0.43 -4.59 -9.77
C MET A 344 -1.53 -3.61 -10.18
N LEU A 345 -1.37 -2.96 -11.35
CA LEU A 345 -2.39 -2.09 -11.90
C LEU A 345 -3.46 -2.94 -12.60
N VAL A 346 -4.69 -2.80 -12.17
CA VAL A 346 -5.86 -3.32 -12.87
C VAL A 346 -6.73 -2.15 -13.26
N ALA A 347 -7.04 -2.02 -14.53
CA ALA A 347 -7.88 -0.95 -15.04
C ALA A 347 -9.13 -1.51 -15.71
N SER A 348 -10.19 -0.73 -15.73
CA SER A 348 -11.37 -1.03 -16.53
C SER A 348 -11.77 0.18 -17.37
N MET A 349 -12.32 -0.07 -18.55
CA MET A 349 -12.92 0.98 -19.38
C MET A 349 -14.00 0.44 -20.29
N ASN A 350 -14.83 1.33 -20.82
CA ASN A 350 -15.74 1.02 -21.90
C ASN A 350 -14.99 1.09 -23.26
N PRO A 351 -15.45 0.40 -24.30
CA PRO A 351 -14.78 0.41 -25.61
C PRO A 351 -14.96 1.73 -26.39
N CYS A 352 -15.96 2.53 -26.04
CA CYS A 352 -16.27 3.80 -26.65
C CYS A 352 -17.14 4.66 -25.72
N PRO A 353 -17.44 5.94 -26.07
CA PRO A 353 -18.30 6.80 -25.23
C PRO A 353 -19.71 6.26 -24.96
N CYS A 354 -20.35 5.61 -25.92
CA CYS A 354 -21.66 4.98 -25.68
C CYS A 354 -21.56 3.61 -24.97
N GLY A 355 -20.37 2.99 -24.93
CA GLY A 355 -20.11 1.73 -24.25
C GLY A 355 -20.33 0.46 -25.10
N TYR A 356 -20.83 0.55 -26.32
CA TYR A 356 -21.31 -0.61 -27.08
C TYR A 356 -20.51 -0.93 -28.36
N TYR A 357 -19.33 -0.36 -28.54
CA TYR A 357 -18.50 -0.69 -29.70
C TYR A 357 -18.03 -2.14 -29.63
N GLY A 358 -18.35 -2.91 -30.68
CA GLY A 358 -18.06 -4.35 -30.74
C GLY A 358 -19.01 -5.23 -29.90
N ASP A 359 -20.07 -4.67 -29.32
CA ASP A 359 -21.09 -5.45 -28.59
C ASP A 359 -22.04 -6.15 -29.58
N PRO A 360 -22.19 -7.47 -29.50
CA PRO A 360 -23.10 -8.20 -30.39
C PRO A 360 -24.60 -7.94 -30.08
N LEU A 361 -24.92 -7.43 -28.90
CA LEU A 361 -26.29 -7.22 -28.43
C LEU A 361 -26.82 -5.79 -28.67
N HIS A 362 -25.93 -4.82 -28.79
CA HIS A 362 -26.29 -3.40 -28.92
C HIS A 362 -25.50 -2.72 -30.02
N THR A 363 -26.18 -1.89 -30.81
CA THR A 363 -25.53 -1.11 -31.88
C THR A 363 -24.80 0.10 -31.31
N CYS A 364 -23.52 0.23 -31.65
CA CYS A 364 -22.73 1.41 -31.32
C CYS A 364 -23.20 2.63 -32.14
N THR A 365 -23.38 3.77 -31.48
CA THR A 365 -23.79 5.04 -32.11
C THR A 365 -22.64 6.03 -32.29
N CYS A 366 -21.41 5.64 -31.91
CA CYS A 366 -20.24 6.51 -31.96
C CYS A 366 -19.60 6.52 -33.34
N THR A 367 -19.17 7.69 -33.81
CA THR A 367 -18.36 7.80 -35.01
C THR A 367 -16.92 7.35 -34.74
N PRO A 368 -16.15 6.89 -35.77
CA PRO A 368 -14.73 6.51 -35.60
C PRO A 368 -13.89 7.61 -34.94
N GLY A 369 -14.14 8.89 -35.28
CA GLY A 369 -13.46 10.03 -34.68
C GLY A 369 -13.77 10.23 -33.18
N GLN A 370 -14.98 9.89 -32.72
CA GLN A 370 -15.35 9.93 -31.32
C GLN A 370 -14.66 8.79 -30.55
N ILE A 371 -14.59 7.59 -31.12
CA ILE A 371 -13.90 6.44 -30.54
C ILE A 371 -12.40 6.74 -30.40
N SER A 372 -11.76 7.22 -31.45
CA SER A 372 -10.34 7.59 -31.45
C SER A 372 -10.02 8.66 -30.40
N ARG A 373 -10.85 9.71 -30.30
CA ARG A 373 -10.70 10.76 -29.28
C ARG A 373 -10.89 10.21 -27.85
N TYR A 374 -11.81 9.29 -27.67
CA TYR A 374 -12.05 8.65 -26.37
C TYR A 374 -10.83 7.82 -25.92
N LEU A 375 -10.29 6.99 -26.80
CA LEU A 375 -9.11 6.17 -26.52
C LEU A 375 -7.85 7.03 -26.33
N SER A 376 -7.70 8.14 -27.04
CA SER A 376 -6.55 9.06 -26.90
C SER A 376 -6.46 9.78 -25.55
N LYS A 377 -7.50 9.68 -24.69
CA LYS A 377 -7.41 10.13 -23.30
C LYS A 377 -6.34 9.35 -22.51
N ILE A 378 -6.12 8.09 -22.87
CA ILE A 378 -5.06 7.24 -22.30
C ILE A 378 -3.81 7.40 -23.16
N SER A 379 -2.70 7.77 -22.55
CA SER A 379 -1.45 7.95 -23.29
C SER A 379 -0.85 6.61 -23.73
N GLY A 380 -0.24 6.58 -24.92
CA GLY A 380 0.50 5.41 -25.41
C GLY A 380 1.52 4.88 -24.37
N PRO A 381 2.36 5.76 -23.77
CA PRO A 381 3.29 5.34 -22.74
C PRO A 381 2.67 4.68 -21.50
N LEU A 382 1.44 4.99 -21.13
CA LEU A 382 0.74 4.30 -20.05
C LEU A 382 0.22 2.92 -20.51
N LEU A 383 -0.37 2.85 -21.71
CA LEU A 383 -0.79 1.57 -22.32
C LEU A 383 0.37 0.61 -22.50
N ASP A 384 1.54 1.12 -22.90
CA ASP A 384 2.77 0.34 -22.99
C ASP A 384 3.17 -0.35 -21.67
N ARG A 385 2.70 0.12 -20.52
CA ARG A 385 2.98 -0.45 -19.20
C ARG A 385 1.92 -1.45 -18.71
N ILE A 386 0.86 -1.64 -19.50
CA ILE A 386 -0.16 -2.64 -19.25
C ILE A 386 0.18 -3.87 -20.10
N ASP A 387 0.39 -5.01 -19.45
CA ASP A 387 0.88 -6.22 -20.10
C ASP A 387 -0.25 -7.00 -20.78
N ILE A 388 -1.45 -7.01 -20.18
CA ILE A 388 -2.59 -7.83 -20.57
C ILE A 388 -3.79 -6.93 -20.89
N HIS A 389 -4.31 -7.05 -22.11
CA HIS A 389 -5.54 -6.41 -22.56
C HIS A 389 -6.62 -7.48 -22.71
N CYS A 390 -7.70 -7.37 -21.96
CA CYS A 390 -8.77 -8.36 -21.93
C CYS A 390 -10.10 -7.74 -22.37
N GLU A 391 -10.71 -8.29 -23.41
CA GLU A 391 -12.05 -7.91 -23.87
C GLU A 391 -13.10 -8.74 -23.14
N ILE A 392 -14.08 -8.06 -22.55
CA ILE A 392 -15.18 -8.66 -21.84
C ILE A 392 -16.46 -8.46 -22.63
N GLN A 393 -17.13 -9.55 -22.93
CA GLN A 393 -18.44 -9.50 -23.60
C GLN A 393 -19.58 -9.55 -22.56
N ALA A 394 -20.70 -8.92 -22.86
CA ALA A 394 -21.90 -9.07 -22.05
C ALA A 394 -22.43 -10.51 -22.18
N VAL A 395 -22.77 -11.13 -21.05
CA VAL A 395 -23.42 -12.44 -21.03
C VAL A 395 -24.93 -12.25 -21.08
N PRO A 396 -25.65 -12.83 -22.04
CA PRO A 396 -27.11 -12.74 -22.11
C PRO A 396 -27.76 -13.31 -20.84
N PHE A 397 -28.83 -12.67 -20.37
CA PHE A 397 -29.56 -13.10 -19.18
C PHE A 397 -30.06 -14.57 -19.28
N SER A 398 -30.46 -15.00 -20.48
CA SER A 398 -30.87 -16.37 -20.74
C SER A 398 -29.81 -17.43 -20.50
N GLU A 399 -28.54 -17.04 -20.62
CA GLU A 399 -27.38 -17.89 -20.35
C GLU A 399 -26.99 -17.86 -18.86
N LEU A 400 -26.99 -16.68 -18.24
CA LEU A 400 -26.66 -16.50 -16.82
C LEU A 400 -27.48 -17.38 -15.88
N SER A 401 -28.77 -17.58 -16.19
CA SER A 401 -29.68 -18.41 -15.39
C SER A 401 -29.38 -19.91 -15.46
N LYS A 402 -28.72 -20.36 -16.53
CA LYS A 402 -28.39 -21.78 -16.79
C LYS A 402 -26.95 -22.15 -16.46
N MET A 403 -26.06 -21.17 -16.26
CA MET A 403 -24.65 -21.41 -15.99
C MET A 403 -24.43 -21.98 -14.59
N GLN A 404 -23.55 -22.96 -14.50
CA GLN A 404 -23.04 -23.50 -13.24
C GLN A 404 -22.18 -22.44 -12.51
N PRO A 405 -22.02 -22.55 -11.19
CA PRO A 405 -21.03 -21.76 -10.45
C PRO A 405 -19.65 -21.84 -11.09
N GLY A 406 -18.88 -20.77 -11.00
CA GLY A 406 -17.52 -20.75 -11.52
C GLY A 406 -16.57 -21.63 -10.71
N GLU A 407 -15.32 -21.72 -11.14
CA GLU A 407 -14.25 -22.37 -10.40
C GLU A 407 -13.95 -21.61 -9.10
N PRO A 408 -13.82 -22.29 -7.93
CA PRO A 408 -13.48 -21.65 -6.66
C PRO A 408 -12.12 -20.93 -6.70
N SER A 409 -12.04 -19.79 -6.04
CA SER A 409 -10.79 -19.01 -5.92
C SER A 409 -9.62 -19.83 -5.36
N GLU A 410 -9.90 -20.79 -4.49
CA GLU A 410 -8.88 -21.66 -3.90
C GLU A 410 -8.10 -22.46 -4.95
N GLN A 411 -8.81 -23.08 -5.89
CA GLN A 411 -8.18 -23.88 -6.96
C GLN A 411 -7.34 -23.01 -7.90
N ILE A 412 -7.85 -21.83 -8.28
CA ILE A 412 -7.10 -20.88 -9.09
C ILE A 412 -5.85 -20.42 -8.33
N ARG A 413 -5.99 -20.09 -7.05
CA ARG A 413 -4.90 -19.64 -6.18
C ARG A 413 -3.80 -20.69 -6.03
N GLU A 414 -4.15 -21.97 -5.92
CA GLU A 414 -3.16 -23.06 -5.85
C GLU A 414 -2.28 -23.09 -7.11
N ARG A 415 -2.87 -22.97 -8.31
CA ARG A 415 -2.11 -22.89 -9.57
C ARG A 415 -1.22 -21.65 -9.62
N VAL A 416 -1.76 -20.51 -9.19
CA VAL A 416 -1.02 -19.24 -9.11
C VAL A 416 0.16 -19.36 -8.15
N ILE A 417 -0.03 -19.95 -6.96
CA ILE A 417 1.06 -20.19 -5.99
C ILE A 417 2.11 -21.12 -6.57
N ALA A 418 1.71 -22.20 -7.25
CA ALA A 418 2.65 -23.14 -7.87
C ALA A 418 3.52 -22.45 -8.93
N ALA A 419 2.92 -21.61 -9.79
CA ALA A 419 3.64 -20.82 -10.78
C ALA A 419 4.57 -19.79 -10.11
N ARG A 420 4.12 -19.14 -9.02
CA ARG A 420 4.93 -18.15 -8.29
C ARG A 420 6.14 -18.80 -7.61
N LYS A 421 6.02 -19.99 -7.05
CA LYS A 421 7.15 -20.73 -6.47
C LYS A 421 8.25 -20.99 -7.49
N ARG A 422 7.89 -21.36 -8.76
CA ARG A 422 8.88 -21.51 -9.83
C ARG A 422 9.61 -20.21 -10.13
N GLN A 423 8.89 -19.07 -10.09
CA GLN A 423 9.48 -17.74 -10.29
C GLN A 423 10.41 -17.37 -9.12
N GLU A 424 10.00 -17.62 -7.88
CA GLU A 424 10.84 -17.38 -6.69
C GLU A 424 12.13 -18.17 -6.73
N GLU A 425 12.09 -19.45 -7.11
CA GLU A 425 13.28 -20.28 -7.30
C GLU A 425 14.18 -19.73 -8.41
N ARG A 426 13.60 -19.36 -9.55
CA ARG A 426 14.30 -18.78 -10.71
C ARG A 426 15.00 -17.48 -10.33
N PHE A 427 14.33 -16.60 -9.60
CA PHE A 427 14.83 -15.27 -9.27
C PHE A 427 15.57 -15.18 -7.94
N LYS A 428 15.77 -16.27 -7.23
CA LYS A 428 16.49 -16.30 -5.96
C LYS A 428 17.89 -15.63 -5.99
N PRO A 429 18.66 -15.69 -7.10
CA PRO A 429 19.93 -14.95 -7.23
C PRO A 429 19.75 -13.43 -7.43
N TYR A 430 18.57 -12.95 -7.78
CA TYR A 430 18.32 -11.57 -8.22
C TYR A 430 17.55 -10.82 -7.15
N LYS A 431 18.23 -9.87 -6.46
CA LYS A 431 17.58 -9.05 -5.41
C LYS A 431 16.48 -8.16 -6.00
N GLY A 432 15.33 -8.12 -5.35
CA GLY A 432 14.21 -7.22 -5.68
C GLY A 432 13.36 -7.68 -6.87
N ILE A 433 13.59 -8.89 -7.42
CA ILE A 433 12.77 -9.48 -8.49
C ILE A 433 12.04 -10.69 -7.93
N HIS A 434 10.70 -10.64 -7.96
CA HIS A 434 9.84 -11.65 -7.34
C HIS A 434 8.85 -12.30 -8.31
N CYS A 435 8.71 -11.74 -9.53
CA CYS A 435 7.75 -12.23 -10.51
C CYS A 435 8.18 -11.90 -11.96
N ASN A 436 7.58 -12.58 -12.92
CA ASN A 436 7.95 -12.46 -14.32
C ASN A 436 7.73 -11.04 -14.89
N ALA A 437 6.72 -10.29 -14.42
CA ALA A 437 6.52 -8.90 -14.85
C ALA A 437 7.72 -7.99 -14.53
N MET A 438 8.55 -8.37 -13.55
CA MET A 438 9.73 -7.61 -13.13
C MET A 438 11.01 -7.98 -13.89
N MET A 439 10.99 -8.98 -14.78
CA MET A 439 12.18 -9.38 -15.55
C MET A 439 12.74 -8.21 -16.35
N THR A 440 14.06 -8.08 -16.34
CA THR A 440 14.80 -7.17 -17.22
C THR A 440 14.99 -7.77 -18.61
N GLU A 441 15.41 -6.97 -19.60
CA GLU A 441 15.69 -7.47 -20.96
C GLU A 441 16.72 -8.61 -20.95
N ARG A 442 17.76 -8.52 -20.14
CA ARG A 442 18.75 -9.60 -19.99
C ARG A 442 18.12 -10.91 -19.50
N MET A 443 17.21 -10.81 -18.54
CA MET A 443 16.52 -11.99 -17.99
C MET A 443 15.52 -12.60 -19.00
N LEU A 444 14.97 -11.81 -19.91
CA LEU A 444 14.12 -12.34 -20.98
C LEU A 444 14.90 -13.26 -21.89
N HIS A 445 16.12 -12.90 -22.27
CA HIS A 445 17.00 -13.77 -23.06
C HIS A 445 17.39 -15.06 -22.29
N GLU A 446 17.50 -14.98 -20.98
CA GLU A 446 17.89 -16.13 -20.16
C GLU A 446 16.74 -17.10 -19.89
N PHE A 447 15.52 -16.57 -19.59
CA PHE A 447 14.41 -17.37 -19.06
C PHE A 447 13.18 -17.45 -19.95
N ALA A 448 13.08 -16.61 -20.98
CA ALA A 448 11.90 -16.52 -21.85
C ALA A 448 12.25 -16.57 -23.33
N GLU A 449 13.45 -17.07 -23.69
CA GLU A 449 13.86 -17.21 -25.07
C GLU A 449 12.97 -18.24 -25.81
N PRO A 450 12.26 -17.83 -26.86
CA PRO A 450 11.39 -18.73 -27.61
C PRO A 450 12.20 -19.58 -28.58
N ASP A 451 11.68 -20.76 -28.93
CA ASP A 451 12.23 -21.57 -29.99
C ASP A 451 12.04 -20.92 -31.39
N THR A 452 12.65 -21.50 -32.44
CA THR A 452 12.63 -20.95 -33.80
C THR A 452 11.20 -20.78 -34.32
N ALA A 453 10.31 -21.75 -34.08
CA ALA A 453 8.92 -21.72 -34.55
C ALA A 453 8.13 -20.61 -33.83
N SER A 454 8.35 -20.44 -32.53
CA SER A 454 7.77 -19.37 -31.71
C SER A 454 8.27 -17.98 -32.13
N LEU A 455 9.56 -17.85 -32.47
CA LEU A 455 10.15 -16.60 -33.00
C LEU A 455 9.51 -16.20 -34.34
N ASP A 456 9.30 -17.15 -35.27
CA ASP A 456 8.64 -16.87 -36.54
C ASP A 456 7.18 -16.42 -36.35
N MET A 457 6.45 -17.08 -35.43
CA MET A 457 5.09 -16.68 -35.08
C MET A 457 5.06 -15.26 -34.49
N LEU A 458 5.98 -14.97 -33.60
CA LEU A 458 6.09 -13.66 -32.95
C LEU A 458 6.45 -12.57 -33.94
N ARG A 459 7.39 -12.84 -34.89
CA ARG A 459 7.75 -11.93 -35.96
C ARG A 459 6.53 -11.61 -36.84
N MET A 460 5.81 -12.63 -37.31
CA MET A 460 4.60 -12.45 -38.13
C MET A 460 3.54 -11.62 -37.37
N ALA A 461 3.36 -11.87 -36.07
CA ALA A 461 2.44 -11.10 -35.25
C ALA A 461 2.87 -9.63 -35.11
N MET A 462 4.17 -9.37 -34.86
CA MET A 462 4.75 -8.03 -34.78
C MET A 462 4.52 -7.22 -36.04
N GLU A 463 4.78 -7.82 -37.22
CA GLU A 463 4.60 -7.19 -38.53
C GLU A 463 3.11 -6.94 -38.82
N ARG A 464 2.27 -7.97 -38.68
CA ARG A 464 0.83 -7.90 -38.98
C ARG A 464 0.07 -6.94 -38.09
N LEU A 465 0.39 -6.92 -36.79
CA LEU A 465 -0.30 -6.11 -35.78
C LEU A 465 0.42 -4.78 -35.50
N LYS A 466 1.53 -4.49 -36.21
CA LYS A 466 2.37 -3.29 -36.06
C LYS A 466 2.77 -3.03 -34.59
N LEU A 467 3.15 -4.09 -33.88
CA LEU A 467 3.50 -4.02 -32.46
C LEU A 467 4.86 -3.34 -32.24
N SER A 468 5.01 -2.63 -31.13
CA SER A 468 6.26 -1.98 -30.75
C SER A 468 7.29 -2.98 -30.16
N ALA A 469 8.57 -2.59 -30.11
CA ALA A 469 9.60 -3.39 -29.42
C ALA A 469 9.27 -3.61 -27.93
N ARG A 470 8.57 -2.68 -27.28
CA ARG A 470 8.10 -2.85 -25.90
C ARG A 470 7.03 -3.93 -25.80
N ALA A 471 6.14 -4.03 -26.80
CA ALA A 471 5.14 -5.11 -26.85
C ALA A 471 5.80 -6.48 -26.95
N TYR A 472 6.92 -6.60 -27.69
CA TYR A 472 7.72 -7.83 -27.76
C TYR A 472 8.14 -8.30 -26.36
N SER A 473 8.80 -7.46 -25.60
CA SER A 473 9.24 -7.80 -24.23
C SER A 473 8.07 -8.16 -23.31
N ARG A 474 6.91 -7.48 -23.45
CA ARG A 474 5.70 -7.78 -22.68
C ARG A 474 5.12 -9.15 -23.04
N ILE A 475 5.02 -9.47 -24.32
CA ILE A 475 4.56 -10.79 -24.79
C ILE A 475 5.44 -11.89 -24.19
N LEU A 476 6.76 -11.74 -24.20
CA LEU A 476 7.67 -12.74 -23.63
C LEU A 476 7.49 -12.92 -22.12
N LYS A 477 7.30 -11.83 -21.37
CA LYS A 477 7.01 -11.90 -19.91
C LYS A 477 5.72 -12.66 -19.63
N VAL A 478 4.67 -12.37 -20.38
CA VAL A 478 3.36 -13.03 -20.25
C VAL A 478 3.46 -14.50 -20.68
N ALA A 479 4.13 -14.79 -21.82
CA ALA A 479 4.33 -16.15 -22.30
C ALA A 479 5.12 -17.02 -21.29
N ARG A 480 6.16 -16.46 -20.65
CA ARG A 480 6.87 -17.15 -19.56
C ARG A 480 5.95 -17.46 -18.39
N THR A 481 5.03 -16.56 -18.05
CA THR A 481 4.06 -16.80 -16.98
C THR A 481 3.06 -17.89 -17.35
N ILE A 482 2.58 -17.92 -18.58
CA ILE A 482 1.69 -18.97 -19.09
C ILE A 482 2.40 -20.33 -19.04
N ALA A 483 3.68 -20.39 -19.45
CA ALA A 483 4.49 -21.59 -19.36
C ALA A 483 4.72 -22.04 -17.91
N ASP A 484 4.92 -21.11 -16.97
CA ASP A 484 5.02 -21.44 -15.53
C ASP A 484 3.71 -22.03 -14.98
N LEU A 485 2.55 -21.50 -15.39
CA LEU A 485 1.23 -22.05 -15.06
C LEU A 485 1.01 -23.45 -15.66
N ALA A 486 1.47 -23.67 -16.88
CA ALA A 486 1.43 -24.97 -17.56
C ALA A 486 2.46 -25.98 -16.99
N GLY A 487 3.41 -25.54 -16.17
CA GLY A 487 4.49 -26.38 -15.64
C GLY A 487 5.61 -26.65 -16.64
N SER A 488 5.66 -25.90 -17.77
CA SER A 488 6.69 -26.06 -18.78
C SER A 488 7.99 -25.34 -18.40
N GLU A 489 9.12 -25.98 -18.61
CA GLU A 489 10.45 -25.37 -18.42
C GLU A 489 10.75 -24.36 -19.53
N LYS A 490 10.27 -24.60 -20.75
CA LYS A 490 10.51 -23.77 -21.93
C LYS A 490 9.25 -23.01 -22.34
N VAL A 491 9.46 -21.88 -22.99
CA VAL A 491 8.38 -21.13 -23.64
C VAL A 491 8.15 -21.74 -25.03
N GLU A 492 6.97 -22.31 -25.22
CA GLU A 492 6.54 -22.97 -26.46
C GLU A 492 5.58 -22.08 -27.25
N SER A 493 5.32 -22.45 -28.52
CA SER A 493 4.47 -21.69 -29.43
C SER A 493 3.04 -21.46 -28.92
N VAL A 494 2.48 -22.41 -28.17
CA VAL A 494 1.16 -22.29 -27.55
C VAL A 494 1.12 -21.15 -26.52
N HIS A 495 2.20 -20.99 -25.74
CA HIS A 495 2.33 -19.94 -24.75
C HIS A 495 2.47 -18.55 -25.39
N ILE A 496 3.22 -18.47 -26.49
CA ILE A 496 3.35 -17.24 -27.29
C ILE A 496 2.04 -16.87 -27.95
N ALA A 497 1.31 -17.84 -28.52
CA ALA A 497 0.02 -17.60 -29.16
C ALA A 497 -1.02 -17.02 -28.16
N GLU A 498 -1.11 -17.59 -26.96
CA GLU A 498 -1.98 -17.07 -25.90
C GLU A 498 -1.56 -15.64 -25.50
N ALA A 499 -0.25 -15.40 -25.31
CA ALA A 499 0.28 -14.09 -24.92
C ALA A 499 0.04 -12.99 -25.98
N ILE A 500 0.15 -13.31 -27.27
CA ILE A 500 -0.19 -12.39 -28.38
C ILE A 500 -1.68 -12.02 -28.34
N GLY A 501 -2.55 -12.96 -27.97
CA GLY A 501 -3.98 -12.73 -27.80
C GLY A 501 -4.32 -11.63 -26.79
N TYR A 502 -3.43 -11.38 -25.83
CA TYR A 502 -3.61 -10.34 -24.81
C TYR A 502 -3.12 -8.95 -25.22
N ARG A 503 -2.79 -8.70 -26.51
CA ARG A 503 -2.33 -7.38 -27.00
C ARG A 503 -3.31 -6.72 -27.97
N ASN A 504 -4.58 -6.79 -27.68
CA ASN A 504 -5.64 -6.33 -28.59
C ASN A 504 -5.68 -4.81 -28.81
N LEU A 505 -5.32 -3.98 -27.81
CA LEU A 505 -5.31 -2.51 -27.94
C LEU A 505 -4.14 -1.96 -28.75
N ASP A 506 -3.05 -2.72 -28.90
CA ASP A 506 -1.88 -2.27 -29.66
C ASP A 506 -2.12 -2.31 -31.19
N ARG A 507 -3.20 -2.94 -31.62
CA ARG A 507 -3.57 -3.00 -33.03
C ARG A 507 -3.97 -1.59 -33.49
N GLY A 508 -3.25 -1.03 -34.48
CA GLY A 508 -3.47 0.32 -35.01
C GLY A 508 -4.90 0.61 -35.48
N ASP A 509 -5.70 -0.43 -35.67
CA ASP A 509 -7.05 -0.39 -36.25
C ASP A 509 -8.17 -0.61 -35.21
N TRP A 510 -7.91 -0.41 -33.91
CA TRP A 510 -8.96 -0.60 -32.88
C TRP A 510 -10.23 0.21 -33.22
N ALA A 511 -10.06 1.46 -33.65
CA ALA A 511 -11.17 2.33 -34.02
C ALA A 511 -11.84 1.97 -35.37
N GLU A 512 -11.20 1.13 -36.19
CA GLU A 512 -11.64 0.77 -37.56
C GLU A 512 -12.32 -0.60 -37.63
N ARG A 513 -12.32 -1.41 -36.55
CA ARG A 513 -12.85 -2.79 -36.54
C ARG A 513 -14.37 -2.92 -36.69
N GLY A 514 -15.11 -1.85 -36.81
CA GLY A 514 -16.57 -1.85 -36.86
C GLY A 514 -17.19 -1.05 -38.00
N CYS A 515 -16.41 -0.77 -39.07
CA CYS A 515 -16.95 -0.16 -40.27
C CYS A 515 -17.10 -1.19 -41.37
#